data_9660e03165e2d7336be61e1bcbf77f2b
#
_entry.id   9660e03165e2d7336be61e1bcbf77f2b
#
_cell.length_a   1.000
_cell.length_b   1.000
_cell.length_c   1.000
_cell.angle_alpha   90.00
_cell.angle_beta   90.00
_cell.angle_gamma   90.00
#
_symmetry.space_group_name_H-M   'P 1'
#
loop_
_entity.id
_entity.type
_entity.pdbx_description
1 polymer ?
#
loop_
_entity_poly.entity_id
_entity_poly.type
_entity_poly.pdbx_seq_one_letter_code
_entity_poly.pdbx_strand_id
1 'polypeptide(L)'
;MRLAYRSAAIIDGITILGGAEFINRTKESLTLLHSLPTFEIVRAHLAVIRQAKRSGVKAWLAKPTFNVGKPTWSHSAVWYAGAIAHDAYHAKLYCDAKKNCRGIDPDPESWTGAAAEKKCLQFQRQVLSQLDAGDKIIAYVEKCQENPTYQGRNQGWGSWLDYLKRWW
;
A
#
# COMPACT_ATOMS: atom_id res chain seq x y z
N MET A 1 1.79 -9.03 23.46
CA MET A 1 0.98 -10.14 22.90
C MET A 1 1.35 -10.30 21.43
N ARG A 2 2.16 -11.30 21.08
CA ARG A 2 2.49 -11.62 19.68
C ARG A 2 1.24 -12.20 19.04
N LEU A 3 0.68 -11.55 18.02
CA LEU A 3 -0.32 -12.16 17.16
C LEU A 3 0.33 -13.37 16.50
N ALA A 4 0.01 -14.56 16.99
CA ALA A 4 0.36 -15.79 16.29
C ALA A 4 -0.42 -15.77 14.97
N TYR A 5 0.28 -15.57 13.86
CA TYR A 5 -0.33 -15.70 12.54
C TYR A 5 -0.73 -17.16 12.38
N ARG A 6 -2.03 -17.42 12.30
CA ARG A 6 -2.56 -18.80 12.22
C ARG A 6 -2.38 -19.41 10.82
N SER A 7 -2.04 -18.61 9.81
CA SER A 7 -1.82 -19.09 8.45
C SER A 7 -0.91 -18.15 7.64
N ALA A 8 -0.28 -18.71 6.63
CA ALA A 8 0.53 -18.02 5.65
C ALA A 8 0.20 -18.55 4.24
N ALA A 9 0.33 -17.70 3.23
CA ALA A 9 0.24 -18.07 1.83
C ALA A 9 1.35 -17.37 1.04
N ILE A 10 1.71 -17.90 -0.11
CA ILE A 10 2.67 -17.28 -1.02
C ILE A 10 2.00 -17.17 -2.39
N ILE A 11 2.02 -15.99 -2.98
CA ILE A 11 1.55 -15.69 -4.33
C ILE A 11 2.60 -14.84 -5.02
N ASP A 12 3.06 -15.28 -6.19
CA ASP A 12 4.05 -14.57 -7.03
C ASP A 12 5.31 -14.12 -6.24
N GLY A 13 5.74 -14.93 -5.27
CA GLY A 13 6.87 -14.64 -4.40
C GLY A 13 6.53 -13.74 -3.20
N ILE A 14 5.31 -13.19 -3.10
CA ILE A 14 4.87 -12.36 -1.99
C ILE A 14 4.29 -13.26 -0.89
N THR A 15 4.85 -13.17 0.32
CA THR A 15 4.35 -13.89 1.51
C THR A 15 3.21 -13.10 2.15
N ILE A 16 2.05 -13.75 2.37
CA ILE A 16 0.88 -13.17 3.01
C ILE A 16 0.76 -13.74 4.42
N LEU A 17 0.69 -12.89 5.46
CA LEU A 17 0.64 -13.28 6.86
C LEU A 17 -0.58 -12.69 7.56
N GLY A 18 -1.53 -13.54 7.98
CA GLY A 18 -2.74 -13.07 8.67
C GLY A 18 -3.77 -14.16 8.94
N GLY A 19 -4.99 -13.76 9.26
CA GLY A 19 -6.14 -14.67 9.37
C GLY A 19 -6.65 -15.09 7.99
N ALA A 20 -7.47 -16.14 7.94
CA ALA A 20 -7.96 -16.72 6.69
C ALA A 20 -8.70 -15.70 5.80
N GLU A 21 -9.57 -14.89 6.39
CA GLU A 21 -10.30 -13.83 5.65
C GLU A 21 -9.34 -12.81 5.02
N PHE A 22 -8.36 -12.33 5.80
CA PHE A 22 -7.32 -11.42 5.31
C PHE A 22 -6.54 -12.02 4.14
N ILE A 23 -6.13 -13.28 4.25
CA ILE A 23 -5.40 -14.00 3.21
C ILE A 23 -6.25 -14.08 1.93
N ASN A 24 -7.52 -14.44 2.04
CA ASN A 24 -8.41 -14.55 0.88
C ASN A 24 -8.60 -13.18 0.20
N ARG A 25 -8.86 -12.12 0.97
CA ARG A 25 -8.96 -10.75 0.42
C ARG A 25 -7.67 -10.29 -0.24
N THR A 26 -6.52 -10.61 0.35
CA THR A 26 -5.22 -10.27 -0.26
C THR A 26 -5.00 -11.04 -1.55
N LYS A 27 -5.40 -12.31 -1.62
CA LYS A 27 -5.34 -13.11 -2.85
C LYS A 27 -6.20 -12.51 -3.96
N GLU A 28 -7.45 -12.14 -3.67
CA GLU A 28 -8.35 -11.48 -4.62
C GLU A 28 -7.69 -10.21 -5.20
N SER A 29 -7.15 -9.34 -4.34
CA SER A 29 -6.51 -8.10 -4.77
C SER A 29 -5.22 -8.33 -5.57
N LEU A 30 -4.40 -9.32 -5.20
CA LEU A 30 -3.20 -9.67 -5.97
C LEU A 30 -3.56 -10.30 -7.32
N THR A 31 -4.63 -11.07 -7.42
CA THR A 31 -5.13 -11.61 -8.69
C THR A 31 -5.54 -10.49 -9.66
N LEU A 32 -6.21 -9.44 -9.17
CA LEU A 32 -6.52 -8.25 -9.96
C LEU A 32 -5.25 -7.57 -10.46
N LEU A 33 -4.27 -7.35 -9.58
CA LEU A 33 -2.99 -6.72 -9.94
C LEU A 33 -2.19 -7.55 -10.94
N HIS A 34 -2.20 -8.87 -10.82
CA HIS A 34 -1.46 -9.78 -11.70
C HIS A 34 -1.84 -9.62 -13.18
N SER A 35 -3.08 -9.23 -13.46
CA SER A 35 -3.54 -8.95 -14.84
C SER A 35 -2.97 -7.67 -15.44
N LEU A 36 -2.29 -6.83 -14.65
CA LEU A 36 -1.81 -5.51 -15.05
C LEU A 36 -0.30 -5.50 -15.29
N PRO A 37 0.19 -4.76 -16.32
CA PRO A 37 1.64 -4.53 -16.50
C PRO A 37 2.31 -3.88 -15.29
N THR A 38 1.57 -3.06 -14.54
CA THR A 38 2.04 -2.38 -13.32
C THR A 38 2.35 -3.33 -12.16
N PHE A 39 1.90 -4.61 -12.23
CA PHE A 39 2.16 -5.63 -11.20
C PHE A 39 3.65 -5.91 -11.00
N GLU A 40 4.48 -5.74 -12.04
CA GLU A 40 5.92 -5.93 -11.94
C GLU A 40 6.56 -5.03 -10.86
N ILE A 41 6.04 -3.80 -10.66
CA ILE A 41 6.52 -2.91 -9.60
C ILE A 41 6.15 -3.49 -8.22
N VAL A 42 4.94 -4.01 -8.07
CA VAL A 42 4.50 -4.62 -6.81
C VAL A 42 5.37 -5.82 -6.47
N ARG A 43 5.55 -6.73 -7.42
CA ARG A 43 6.34 -7.95 -7.26
C ARG A 43 7.83 -7.67 -6.97
N ALA A 44 8.39 -6.64 -7.60
CA ALA A 44 9.79 -6.28 -7.43
C ALA A 44 10.10 -5.61 -6.07
N HIS A 45 9.12 -4.97 -5.43
CA HIS A 45 9.35 -4.10 -4.27
C HIS A 45 8.59 -4.49 -3.00
N LEU A 46 7.68 -5.48 -3.04
CA LEU A 46 7.06 -6.05 -1.86
C LEU A 46 7.39 -7.54 -1.73
N ALA A 47 7.90 -7.93 -0.56
CA ALA A 47 8.16 -9.33 -0.23
C ALA A 47 7.11 -9.91 0.73
N VAL A 48 6.49 -9.07 1.56
CA VAL A 48 5.54 -9.50 2.57
C VAL A 48 4.35 -8.55 2.65
N ILE A 49 3.13 -9.11 2.70
CA ILE A 49 1.90 -8.39 3.06
C ILE A 49 1.40 -8.99 4.37
N ARG A 50 1.22 -8.15 5.40
CA ARG A 50 0.92 -8.61 6.76
C ARG A 50 -0.29 -7.91 7.34
N GLN A 51 -1.22 -8.67 7.90
CA GLN A 51 -2.32 -8.13 8.68
C GLN A 51 -1.81 -7.39 9.93
N ALA A 52 -2.26 -6.16 10.14
CA ALA A 52 -1.83 -5.29 11.23
C ALA A 52 -2.98 -4.41 11.73
N LYS A 53 -2.73 -3.63 12.78
CA LYS A 53 -3.71 -2.65 13.28
C LYS A 53 -3.80 -1.40 12.39
N ARG A 54 -2.68 -1.00 11.76
CA ARG A 54 -2.56 0.19 10.88
C ARG A 54 -1.86 -0.19 9.59
N SER A 55 -2.22 0.50 8.50
CA SER A 55 -1.56 0.34 7.21
C SER A 55 -0.26 1.16 7.15
N GLY A 56 0.69 0.68 6.34
CA GLY A 56 1.94 1.37 6.03
C GLY A 56 3.06 0.40 5.70
N VAL A 57 3.96 0.83 4.82
CA VAL A 57 5.08 0.02 4.36
C VAL A 57 6.32 0.21 5.24
N LYS A 58 7.04 -0.89 5.45
CA LYS A 58 8.38 -0.92 6.05
C LYS A 58 9.37 -1.28 4.95
N ALA A 59 9.73 -0.29 4.14
CA ALA A 59 10.58 -0.45 2.97
C ALA A 59 12.05 -0.79 3.32
N TRP A 60 12.51 -0.39 4.50
CA TRP A 60 13.89 -0.59 4.97
C TRP A 60 14.19 -2.02 5.46
N LEU A 61 13.18 -2.87 5.59
CA LEU A 61 13.41 -4.26 5.98
C LEU A 61 14.07 -5.05 4.84
N ALA A 62 14.88 -6.06 5.18
CA ALA A 62 15.46 -6.99 4.22
C ALA A 62 14.39 -7.66 3.33
N LYS A 63 13.19 -7.83 3.87
CA LYS A 63 11.97 -8.20 3.14
C LYS A 63 10.98 -7.06 3.27
N PRO A 64 10.88 -6.14 2.30
CA PRO A 64 9.95 -5.01 2.37
C PRO A 64 8.54 -5.49 2.66
N THR A 65 7.94 -4.93 3.71
CA THR A 65 6.69 -5.44 4.28
C THR A 65 5.62 -4.36 4.29
N PHE A 66 4.49 -4.62 3.64
CA PHE A 66 3.29 -3.82 3.77
C PHE A 66 2.44 -4.37 4.93
N ASN A 67 2.34 -3.62 6.00
CA ASN A 67 1.37 -3.87 7.07
C ASN A 67 0.02 -3.32 6.66
N VAL A 68 -1.07 -4.07 6.89
CA VAL A 68 -2.40 -3.69 6.39
C VAL A 68 -3.42 -3.71 7.52
N GLY A 69 -4.01 -2.55 7.80
CA GLY A 69 -5.10 -2.39 8.75
C GLY A 69 -6.45 -2.85 8.18
N LYS A 70 -7.37 -3.24 9.08
CA LYS A 70 -8.69 -3.74 8.70
C LYS A 70 -9.44 -2.80 7.75
N PRO A 71 -9.49 -1.46 7.98
CA PRO A 71 -10.23 -0.56 7.07
C PRO A 71 -9.74 -0.59 5.62
N THR A 72 -8.49 -0.96 5.38
CA THR A 72 -7.92 -1.06 4.02
C THR A 72 -8.29 -2.37 3.34
N TRP A 73 -8.05 -3.51 4.01
CA TRP A 73 -8.23 -4.82 3.38
C TRP A 73 -9.69 -5.32 3.38
N SER A 74 -10.55 -4.83 4.29
CA SER A 74 -11.96 -5.23 4.34
C SER A 74 -12.87 -4.40 3.45
N HIS A 75 -12.35 -3.38 2.77
CA HIS A 75 -13.10 -2.58 1.80
C HIS A 75 -13.41 -3.41 0.53
N SER A 76 -13.15 -2.93 -0.66
CA SER A 76 -13.27 -3.70 -1.90
C SER A 76 -11.90 -4.27 -2.33
N ALA A 77 -11.90 -5.35 -3.11
CA ALA A 77 -10.68 -5.93 -3.66
C ALA A 77 -9.94 -4.93 -4.57
N VAL A 78 -10.67 -4.13 -5.34
CA VAL A 78 -10.13 -3.07 -6.22
C VAL A 78 -9.45 -1.97 -5.40
N TRP A 79 -10.09 -1.46 -4.35
CA TRP A 79 -9.47 -0.48 -3.46
C TRP A 79 -8.20 -1.03 -2.80
N TYR A 80 -8.28 -2.27 -2.30
CA TYR A 80 -7.15 -2.91 -1.65
C TYR A 80 -5.99 -3.16 -2.63
N ALA A 81 -6.28 -3.54 -3.87
CA ALA A 81 -5.28 -3.63 -4.93
C ALA A 81 -4.56 -2.28 -5.16
N GLY A 82 -5.32 -1.18 -5.22
CA GLY A 82 -4.76 0.17 -5.28
C GLY A 82 -3.87 0.51 -4.09
N ALA A 83 -4.26 0.13 -2.86
CA ALA A 83 -3.46 0.34 -1.66
C ALA A 83 -2.17 -0.48 -1.66
N ILE A 84 -2.20 -1.73 -2.14
CA ILE A 84 -0.99 -2.57 -2.32
C ILE A 84 -0.03 -1.89 -3.30
N ALA A 85 -0.53 -1.40 -4.43
CA ALA A 85 0.27 -0.71 -5.44
C ALA A 85 0.90 0.58 -4.88
N HIS A 86 0.14 1.38 -4.13
CA HIS A 86 0.61 2.61 -3.46
C HIS A 86 1.82 2.34 -2.55
N ASP A 87 1.67 1.39 -1.63
CA ASP A 87 2.73 1.06 -0.67
C ASP A 87 3.93 0.36 -1.34
N ALA A 88 3.70 -0.41 -2.41
CA ALA A 88 4.77 -0.95 -3.24
C ALA A 88 5.58 0.17 -3.91
N TYR A 89 4.93 1.25 -4.33
CA TYR A 89 5.61 2.39 -4.93
C TYR A 89 6.47 3.16 -3.91
N HIS A 90 6.01 3.30 -2.66
CA HIS A 90 6.86 3.81 -1.58
C HIS A 90 8.11 2.94 -1.39
N ALA A 91 7.97 1.62 -1.40
CA ALA A 91 9.11 0.70 -1.31
C ALA A 91 10.06 0.84 -2.51
N LYS A 92 9.52 1.05 -3.73
CA LYS A 92 10.32 1.38 -4.92
C LYS A 92 11.11 2.67 -4.73
N LEU A 93 10.47 3.75 -4.29
CA LEU A 93 11.14 5.04 -4.05
C LEU A 93 12.27 4.90 -3.01
N TYR A 94 12.04 4.15 -1.93
CA TYR A 94 13.08 3.83 -0.96
C TYR A 94 14.26 3.10 -1.61
N CYS A 95 14.00 2.04 -2.38
CA CYS A 95 15.05 1.28 -3.07
C CYS A 95 15.85 2.16 -4.03
N ASP A 96 15.18 3.01 -4.80
CA ASP A 96 15.81 3.90 -5.76
C ASP A 96 16.68 4.97 -5.05
N ALA A 97 16.18 5.56 -3.97
CA ALA A 97 16.94 6.50 -3.15
C ALA A 97 18.16 5.81 -2.51
N LYS A 98 18.00 4.59 -2.00
CA LYS A 98 19.09 3.85 -1.32
C LYS A 98 20.24 3.51 -2.24
N LYS A 99 20.01 3.25 -3.54
CA LYS A 99 21.08 3.03 -4.52
C LYS A 99 22.08 4.17 -4.57
N ASN A 100 21.63 5.39 -4.29
CA ASN A 100 22.47 6.61 -4.32
C ASN A 100 23.10 6.94 -2.97
N CYS A 101 22.75 6.25 -1.89
CA CYS A 101 23.17 6.58 -0.51
C CYS A 101 24.36 5.77 0.02
N ARG A 102 25.11 5.04 -0.82
CA ARG A 102 26.34 4.29 -0.46
C ARG A 102 26.22 3.48 0.85
N GLY A 103 25.08 2.81 1.09
CA GLY A 103 24.86 1.96 2.27
C GLY A 103 24.21 2.64 3.47
N ILE A 104 24.04 3.95 3.45
CA ILE A 104 23.29 4.71 4.47
C ILE A 104 21.79 4.65 4.10
N ASP A 105 20.91 4.70 5.08
CA ASP A 105 19.47 4.81 4.79
C ASP A 105 19.15 6.19 4.18
N PRO A 106 18.29 6.23 3.14
CA PRO A 106 17.93 7.48 2.49
C PRO A 106 17.13 8.38 3.44
N ASP A 107 17.21 9.69 3.19
CA ASP A 107 16.36 10.65 3.88
C ASP A 107 14.88 10.23 3.75
N PRO A 108 14.14 10.10 4.87
CA PRO A 108 12.71 9.76 4.85
C PRO A 108 11.88 10.64 3.91
N GLU A 109 12.19 11.91 3.76
CA GLU A 109 11.48 12.83 2.87
C GLU A 109 11.53 12.37 1.40
N SER A 110 12.61 11.69 0.99
CA SER A 110 12.79 11.22 -0.38
C SER A 110 11.81 10.12 -0.81
N TRP A 111 11.22 9.38 0.14
CA TRP A 111 10.35 8.24 -0.14
C TRP A 111 9.03 8.24 0.65
N THR A 112 8.86 9.13 1.65
CA THR A 112 7.62 9.30 2.45
C THR A 112 7.12 10.74 2.48
N GLY A 113 7.88 11.71 1.98
CA GLY A 113 7.48 13.12 1.96
C GLY A 113 6.37 13.43 0.96
N ALA A 114 5.88 14.67 0.96
CA ALA A 114 4.76 15.10 0.13
C ALA A 114 4.97 14.83 -1.38
N ALA A 115 6.20 15.00 -1.89
CA ALA A 115 6.52 14.74 -3.28
C ALA A 115 6.49 13.22 -3.60
N ALA A 116 6.94 12.38 -2.65
CA ALA A 116 6.87 10.93 -2.77
C ALA A 116 5.41 10.46 -2.72
N GLU A 117 4.63 10.97 -1.78
CA GLU A 117 3.20 10.67 -1.64
C GLU A 117 2.42 10.99 -2.92
N LYS A 118 2.69 12.14 -3.54
CA LYS A 118 2.06 12.51 -4.81
C LYS A 118 2.34 11.49 -5.91
N LYS A 119 3.57 10.97 -6.00
CA LYS A 119 3.94 9.92 -6.97
C LYS A 119 3.24 8.59 -6.66
N CYS A 120 3.16 8.22 -5.38
CA CYS A 120 2.47 6.99 -4.95
C CYS A 120 0.97 7.05 -5.25
N LEU A 121 0.32 8.19 -5.00
CA LEU A 121 -1.09 8.41 -5.34
C LEU A 121 -1.32 8.42 -6.86
N GLN A 122 -0.41 8.99 -7.64
CA GLN A 122 -0.47 8.95 -9.10
C GLN A 122 -0.40 7.50 -9.60
N PHE A 123 0.51 6.69 -9.06
CA PHE A 123 0.61 5.28 -9.41
C PHE A 123 -0.63 4.49 -8.97
N GLN A 124 -1.14 4.73 -7.75
CA GLN A 124 -2.39 4.15 -7.27
C GLN A 124 -3.56 4.48 -8.21
N ARG A 125 -3.70 5.75 -8.61
CA ARG A 125 -4.73 6.19 -9.56
C ARG A 125 -4.62 5.46 -10.89
N GLN A 126 -3.42 5.33 -11.43
CA GLN A 126 -3.18 4.57 -12.67
C GLN A 126 -3.66 3.13 -12.56
N VAL A 127 -3.29 2.44 -11.48
CA VAL A 127 -3.71 1.05 -11.22
C VAL A 127 -5.23 0.94 -11.08
N LEU A 128 -5.84 1.84 -10.32
CA LEU A 128 -7.29 1.86 -10.11
C LEU A 128 -8.04 2.12 -11.42
N SER A 129 -7.54 3.00 -12.28
CA SER A 129 -8.11 3.24 -13.62
C SER A 129 -7.99 2.01 -14.52
N GLN A 130 -6.88 1.27 -14.45
CA GLN A 130 -6.69 0.01 -15.20
C GLN A 130 -7.62 -1.11 -14.69
N LEU A 131 -8.07 -1.03 -13.45
CA LEU A 131 -9.01 -1.98 -12.83
C LEU A 131 -10.47 -1.54 -12.95
N ASP A 132 -10.77 -0.51 -13.75
CA ASP A 132 -12.12 0.06 -13.89
C ASP A 132 -12.76 0.41 -12.55
N ALA A 133 -11.96 0.95 -11.63
CA ALA A 133 -12.46 1.42 -10.34
C ALA A 133 -13.52 2.53 -10.57
N GLY A 134 -14.63 2.43 -9.85
CA GLY A 134 -15.72 3.39 -10.00
C GLY A 134 -15.29 4.85 -9.72
N ASP A 135 -15.96 5.81 -10.36
CA ASP A 135 -15.62 7.24 -10.35
C ASP A 135 -15.42 7.82 -8.95
N LYS A 136 -16.15 7.34 -7.94
CA LYS A 136 -16.01 7.79 -6.55
C LYS A 136 -14.64 7.44 -5.96
N ILE A 137 -14.10 6.27 -6.29
CA ILE A 137 -12.77 5.82 -5.84
C ILE A 137 -11.70 6.67 -6.52
N ILE A 138 -11.82 6.88 -7.82
CA ILE A 138 -10.88 7.71 -8.60
C ILE A 138 -10.89 9.14 -8.08
N ALA A 139 -12.06 9.78 -7.96
CA ALA A 139 -12.20 11.14 -7.45
C ALA A 139 -11.63 11.31 -6.03
N TYR A 140 -11.77 10.29 -5.17
CA TYR A 140 -11.16 10.31 -3.84
C TYR A 140 -9.62 10.34 -3.92
N VAL A 141 -9.00 9.51 -4.76
CA VAL A 141 -7.53 9.49 -4.91
C VAL A 141 -7.03 10.79 -5.53
N GLU A 142 -7.74 11.35 -6.50
CA GLU A 142 -7.42 12.67 -7.10
C GLU A 142 -7.44 13.78 -6.04
N LYS A 143 -8.48 13.82 -5.20
CA LYS A 143 -8.54 14.77 -4.08
C LYS A 143 -7.36 14.61 -3.10
N CYS A 144 -6.96 13.37 -2.80
CA CYS A 144 -5.78 13.11 -1.97
C CYS A 144 -4.49 13.58 -2.66
N GLN A 145 -4.40 13.46 -3.98
CA GLN A 145 -3.24 13.88 -4.77
C GLN A 145 -3.10 15.42 -4.82
N GLU A 146 -4.21 16.15 -4.82
CA GLU A 146 -4.22 17.61 -4.73
C GLU A 146 -3.74 18.12 -3.37
N ASN A 147 -3.99 17.34 -2.31
CA ASN A 147 -3.55 17.66 -0.96
C ASN A 147 -2.79 16.48 -0.31
N PRO A 148 -1.53 16.23 -0.73
CA PRO A 148 -0.73 15.10 -0.26
C PRO A 148 -0.33 15.18 1.23
N THR A 149 -0.60 16.31 1.90
CA THR A 149 -0.37 16.49 3.34
C THR A 149 -1.42 15.82 4.22
N TYR A 150 -2.44 15.16 3.63
CA TYR A 150 -3.48 14.47 4.39
C TYR A 150 -2.94 13.37 5.33
N GLN A 151 -1.74 12.84 5.06
CA GLN A 151 -1.00 11.93 5.94
C GLN A 151 -0.01 12.67 6.85
N GLY A 152 0.20 13.99 6.65
CA GLY A 152 1.20 14.79 7.32
C GLY A 152 0.83 15.17 8.75
N ARG A 153 1.75 14.93 9.66
CA ARG A 153 1.98 15.51 11.01
C ARG A 153 0.93 15.33 12.09
N ASN A 154 -0.32 15.09 11.82
CA ASN A 154 -1.31 14.79 12.84
C ASN A 154 -1.82 13.36 12.71
N GLN A 155 -1.05 12.38 13.20
CA GLN A 155 -1.56 11.07 13.57
C GLN A 155 -2.53 11.16 14.77
N GLY A 156 -3.28 12.26 14.83
CA GLY A 156 -4.36 12.50 15.75
C GLY A 156 -5.69 11.93 15.21
N TRP A 157 -6.70 12.02 15.99
CA TRP A 157 -8.08 11.54 15.76
C TRP A 157 -8.69 11.90 14.39
N GLY A 158 -8.19 12.92 13.67
CA GLY A 158 -8.67 13.33 12.35
C GLY A 158 -8.43 12.29 11.23
N SER A 159 -7.29 11.60 11.25
CA SER A 159 -6.96 10.59 10.24
C SER A 159 -7.87 9.35 10.34
N TRP A 160 -8.35 9.02 11.54
CA TRP A 160 -9.27 7.92 11.77
C TRP A 160 -10.68 8.25 11.27
N LEU A 161 -11.12 9.50 11.41
CA LEU A 161 -12.41 9.97 10.90
C LEU A 161 -12.47 10.00 9.38
N ASP A 162 -11.35 10.26 8.69
CA ASP A 162 -11.29 10.18 7.23
C ASP A 162 -11.43 8.74 6.72
N TYR A 163 -10.91 7.74 7.45
CA TYR A 163 -11.15 6.34 7.13
C TYR A 163 -12.62 5.93 7.30
N LEU A 164 -13.34 6.51 8.29
CA LEU A 164 -14.75 6.23 8.52
C LEU A 164 -15.68 6.89 7.49
N LYS A 165 -15.25 7.96 6.82
CA LYS A 165 -16.02 8.67 5.79
C LYS A 165 -15.97 8.01 4.41
N ARG A 166 -15.21 6.92 4.23
CA ARG A 166 -15.08 6.17 2.97
C ARG A 166 -16.24 5.20 2.80
N TRP A 167 -17.42 5.75 2.57
CA TRP A 167 -18.67 4.99 2.31
C TRP A 167 -18.93 4.98 0.80
N TRP A 168 -18.20 4.23 0.00
CA TRP A 168 -18.52 4.01 -1.42
C TRP A 168 -18.33 2.54 -1.82
#